data_3537e6db10408ee3889f9c3d5fb99f62
#
_entry.id   3537e6db10408ee3889f9c3d5fb99f62
#
_cell.length_a   1.000
_cell.length_b   1.000
_cell.length_c   1.000
_cell.angle_alpha   90.00
_cell.angle_beta   90.00
_cell.angle_gamma   90.00
#
_symmetry.space_group_name_H-M   'P 1'
#
loop_
_entity.id
_entity.type
_entity.pdbx_description
1 polymer ?
#
loop_
_entity_poly.entity_id
_entity_poly.type
_entity_poly.pdbx_seq_one_letter_code
_entity_poly.pdbx_strand_id
1 'polypeptide(L)'
;PADKPTAKPAAKPRRRSFKENRELAELEVNLPAWEARRDDLQAELAGGAAASGDYTALERLSAELHDLLERIEQGEERWLELSELAG
;
A
#
# COMPACT_ATOMS: atom_id res chain seq x y z
N PRO A 1 -32.61 1.72 1.62
CA PRO A 1 -32.21 1.53 1.56
C PRO A 1 -31.52 1.17 1.30
N ALA A 2 -31.55 1.27 1.24
CA ALA A 2 -31.01 0.99 1.09
C ALA A 2 -30.28 0.61 0.68
N ASP A 3 -30.18 0.58 0.50
CA ASP A 3 -29.53 0.21 0.12
C ASP A 3 -28.80 -0.43 -0.01
N LYS A 4 -28.82 -0.84 0.07
CA LYS A 4 -28.19 -1.55 0.15
C LYS A 4 -27.67 -2.23 -0.29
N PRO A 5 -27.28 -2.28 -0.51
CA PRO A 5 -26.67 -2.92 -0.97
C PRO A 5 -26.29 -3.87 -1.25
N THR A 6 -26.33 -4.09 -1.16
CA THR A 6 -25.93 -4.99 -1.12
C THR A 6 -25.91 -5.79 -1.96
N ALA A 7 -26.20 -5.98 -2.16
CA ALA A 7 -26.18 -6.95 -2.75
C ALA A 7 -26.21 -6.95 -4.09
N LYS A 8 -26.09 -6.53 -4.63
CA LYS A 8 -26.07 -6.66 -5.77
C LYS A 8 -25.19 -6.95 -6.48
N PRO A 9 -25.18 -7.59 -6.74
CA PRO A 9 -24.26 -8.10 -7.20
C PRO A 9 -23.78 -7.80 -8.33
N ALA A 10 -23.53 -7.71 -8.53
CA ALA A 10 -22.84 -7.83 -9.39
C ALA A 10 -22.96 -7.28 -10.53
N ALA A 11 -23.75 -6.83 -10.74
CA ALA A 11 -23.92 -6.44 -12.01
C ALA A 11 -22.90 -5.46 -12.35
N LYS A 12 -23.03 -4.27 -12.11
CA LYS A 12 -22.08 -3.29 -12.50
C LYS A 12 -21.45 -2.69 -11.32
N PRO A 13 -20.14 -2.45 -11.37
CA PRO A 13 -19.52 -1.72 -10.30
C PRO A 13 -20.07 -0.29 -10.28
N ARG A 14 -20.23 0.23 -9.08
CA ARG A 14 -20.64 1.61 -8.94
C ARG A 14 -19.50 2.53 -9.35
N ARG A 15 -19.80 3.77 -9.59
CA ARG A 15 -18.79 4.73 -9.94
C ARG A 15 -18.04 5.18 -8.70
N ARG A 16 -16.81 5.52 -8.88
CA ARG A 16 -16.00 6.06 -7.79
C ARG A 16 -16.54 7.43 -7.39
N SER A 17 -16.56 7.67 -6.09
CA SER A 17 -16.85 8.98 -5.56
C SER A 17 -15.66 9.90 -5.79
N PHE A 18 -15.88 11.19 -5.60
CA PHE A 18 -14.78 12.15 -5.68
C PHE A 18 -13.65 11.78 -4.72
N LYS A 19 -14.03 11.40 -3.51
CA LYS A 19 -13.04 11.01 -2.51
C LYS A 19 -12.27 9.77 -2.93
N GLU A 20 -12.95 8.82 -3.54
CA GLU A 20 -12.29 7.60 -4.01
C GLU A 20 -11.37 7.86 -5.18
N ASN A 21 -11.75 8.75 -6.09
CA ASN A 21 -10.85 9.15 -7.17
C ASN A 21 -9.58 9.77 -6.63
N ARG A 22 -9.70 10.57 -5.59
CA ARG A 22 -8.57 11.20 -4.95
C ARG A 22 -7.68 10.17 -4.28
N GLU A 23 -8.32 9.22 -3.58
CA GLU A 23 -7.59 8.14 -2.93
C GLU A 23 -6.80 7.31 -3.96
N LEU A 24 -7.43 6.99 -5.08
CA LEU A 24 -6.77 6.24 -6.13
C LEU A 24 -5.55 6.99 -6.66
N ALA A 25 -5.70 8.28 -6.91
CA ALA A 25 -4.58 9.09 -7.39
C ALA A 25 -3.45 9.12 -6.38
N GLU A 26 -3.77 9.20 -5.10
CA GLU A 26 -2.75 9.20 -4.06
C GLU A 26 -2.03 7.87 -4.00
N LEU A 27 -2.76 6.76 -4.14
CA LEU A 27 -2.14 5.45 -4.15
C LEU A 27 -1.20 5.27 -5.33
N GLU A 28 -1.58 5.81 -6.48
CA GLU A 28 -0.74 5.71 -7.68
C GLU A 28 0.58 6.46 -7.52
N VAL A 29 0.60 7.48 -6.69
CA VAL A 29 1.83 8.19 -6.36
C VAL A 29 2.59 7.50 -5.23
N ASN A 30 1.86 7.06 -4.21
CA ASN A 30 2.48 6.53 -3.00
C ASN A 30 3.05 5.13 -3.17
N LEU A 31 2.36 4.26 -3.91
CA LEU A 31 2.83 2.88 -4.03
C LEU A 31 4.24 2.79 -4.61
N PRO A 32 4.55 3.47 -5.72
CA PRO A 32 5.93 3.42 -6.21
C PRO A 32 6.95 4.00 -5.22
N ALA A 33 6.55 5.04 -4.48
CA ALA A 33 7.46 5.62 -3.50
C ALA A 33 7.71 4.65 -2.35
N TRP A 34 6.67 3.96 -1.89
CA TRP A 34 6.80 2.96 -0.84
C TRP A 34 7.66 1.79 -1.31
N GLU A 35 7.50 1.37 -2.55
CA GLU A 35 8.28 0.28 -3.10
C GLU A 35 9.76 0.65 -3.18
N ALA A 36 10.06 1.89 -3.58
CA ALA A 36 11.43 2.36 -3.60
C ALA A 36 12.02 2.39 -2.20
N ARG A 37 11.24 2.83 -1.22
CA ARG A 37 11.70 2.83 0.16
C ARG A 37 11.94 1.43 0.67
N ARG A 38 11.06 0.48 0.31
CA ARG A 38 11.23 -0.92 0.65
C ARG A 38 12.57 -1.44 0.14
N ASP A 39 12.89 -1.13 -1.11
CA ASP A 39 14.13 -1.59 -1.72
C ASP A 39 15.33 -1.01 -1.00
N ASP A 40 15.27 0.28 -0.62
CA ASP A 40 16.33 0.92 0.12
C ASP A 40 16.54 0.25 1.48
N LEU A 41 15.42 -0.05 2.17
CA LEU A 41 15.52 -0.70 3.48
C LEU A 41 16.10 -2.10 3.37
N GLN A 42 15.71 -2.83 2.34
CA GLN A 42 16.27 -4.17 2.14
C GLN A 42 17.76 -4.12 1.85
N ALA A 43 18.18 -3.15 1.06
CA ALA A 43 19.60 -3.00 0.76
C ALA A 43 20.38 -2.61 2.02
N GLU A 44 19.83 -1.72 2.82
CA GLU A 44 20.49 -1.30 4.06
C GLU A 44 20.62 -2.47 5.02
N LEU A 45 19.56 -3.28 5.15
CA LEU A 45 19.58 -4.44 6.03
C LEU A 45 20.57 -5.49 5.55
N ALA A 46 20.67 -5.68 4.23
CA ALA A 46 21.57 -6.69 3.70
C ALA A 46 23.02 -6.26 3.75
N GLY A 47 23.29 -4.95 3.72
CA GLY A 47 24.65 -4.45 3.63
C GLY A 47 25.08 -3.66 4.86
N GLY A 48 24.69 -2.39 4.92
CA GLY A 48 25.25 -1.47 5.90
C GLY A 48 25.02 -1.87 7.34
N ALA A 49 23.74 -2.04 7.72
CA ALA A 49 23.41 -2.31 9.10
C ALA A 49 23.88 -3.69 9.53
N ALA A 50 23.74 -4.68 8.67
CA ALA A 50 24.19 -6.04 8.97
C ALA A 50 25.70 -6.07 9.14
N ALA A 51 26.43 -5.38 8.27
CA ALA A 51 27.88 -5.37 8.30
C ALA A 51 28.41 -4.67 9.53
N SER A 52 27.74 -3.65 10.02
CA SER A 52 28.20 -2.90 11.18
C SER A 52 27.91 -3.58 12.49
N GLY A 53 26.98 -4.56 12.51
CA GLY A 53 26.61 -5.24 13.75
C GLY A 53 25.80 -4.38 14.70
N ASP A 54 25.18 -3.33 14.19
CA ASP A 54 24.38 -2.43 15.03
C ASP A 54 22.98 -2.99 15.18
N TYR A 55 22.75 -3.69 16.29
CA TYR A 55 21.46 -4.37 16.48
C TYR A 55 20.30 -3.41 16.64
N THR A 56 20.54 -2.24 17.22
CA THR A 56 19.49 -1.24 17.34
C THR A 56 19.04 -0.75 15.97
N ALA A 57 20.00 -0.49 15.10
CA ALA A 57 19.68 -0.07 13.73
C ALA A 57 18.98 -1.18 12.98
N LEU A 58 19.44 -2.43 13.15
CA LEU A 58 18.81 -3.56 12.50
C LEU A 58 17.35 -3.72 12.91
N GLU A 59 17.09 -3.59 14.22
CA GLU A 59 15.72 -3.68 14.71
C GLU A 59 14.84 -2.59 14.16
N ARG A 60 15.35 -1.37 14.15
CA ARG A 60 14.58 -0.24 13.67
C ARG A 60 14.26 -0.36 12.19
N LEU A 61 15.27 -0.74 11.40
CA LEU A 61 15.05 -0.89 9.97
C LEU A 61 14.14 -2.05 9.65
N SER A 62 14.25 -3.14 10.40
CA SER A 62 13.37 -4.29 10.22
C SER A 62 11.93 -3.95 10.54
N ALA A 63 11.70 -3.19 11.60
CA ALA A 63 10.36 -2.77 11.97
C ALA A 63 9.78 -1.84 10.90
N GLU A 64 10.59 -0.91 10.42
CA GLU A 64 10.14 -0.01 9.37
C GLU A 64 9.79 -0.78 8.10
N LEU A 65 10.62 -1.75 7.75
CA LEU A 65 10.37 -2.58 6.57
C LEU A 65 9.08 -3.38 6.73
N HIS A 66 8.87 -3.97 7.90
CA HIS A 66 7.66 -4.73 8.15
C HIS A 66 6.41 -3.87 7.99
N ASP A 67 6.40 -2.69 8.60
CA ASP A 67 5.28 -1.77 8.50
C ASP A 67 5.04 -1.34 7.07
N LEU A 68 6.13 -1.12 6.35
CA LEU A 68 6.04 -0.66 4.97
C LEU A 68 5.48 -1.76 4.06
N LEU A 69 5.89 -3.00 4.28
CA LEU A 69 5.37 -4.12 3.49
C LEU A 69 3.87 -4.28 3.70
N GLU A 70 3.40 -4.10 4.94
CA GLU A 70 1.97 -4.14 5.21
C GLU A 70 1.25 -3.00 4.51
N ARG A 71 1.85 -1.82 4.53
CA ARG A 71 1.25 -0.67 3.89
C ARG A 71 1.15 -0.85 2.38
N ILE A 72 2.19 -1.41 1.79
CA ILE A 72 2.19 -1.70 0.36
C ILE A 72 1.10 -2.69 0.03
N GLU A 73 1.01 -3.76 0.80
CA GLU A 73 0.00 -4.79 0.56
C GLU A 73 -1.41 -4.23 0.64
N GLN A 74 -1.69 -3.48 1.69
CA GLN A 74 -2.99 -2.87 1.86
C GLN A 74 -3.28 -1.84 0.77
N GLY A 75 -2.27 -1.08 0.41
CA GLY A 75 -2.41 -0.10 -0.65
C GLY A 75 -2.71 -0.73 -2.00
N GLU A 76 -2.04 -1.84 -2.30
CA GLU A 76 -2.29 -2.55 -3.54
C GLU A 76 -3.69 -3.14 -3.59
N GLU A 77 -4.15 -3.69 -2.48
CA GLU A 77 -5.51 -4.20 -2.41
C GLU A 77 -6.53 -3.09 -2.62
N ARG A 78 -6.30 -1.97 -1.97
CA ARG A 78 -7.21 -0.84 -2.09
C ARG A 78 -7.18 -0.26 -3.50
N TRP A 79 -5.98 -0.18 -4.07
CA TRP A 79 -5.83 0.29 -5.43
C TRP A 79 -6.62 -0.58 -6.41
N LEU A 80 -6.55 -1.91 -6.22
CA LEU A 80 -7.31 -2.83 -7.06
C LEU A 80 -8.81 -2.61 -6.91
N GLU A 81 -9.29 -2.48 -5.68
CA GLU A 81 -10.70 -2.23 -5.44
C GLU A 81 -11.17 -0.98 -6.17
N LEU A 82 -10.39 0.09 -6.03
CA LEU A 82 -10.77 1.36 -6.62
C LEU A 82 -10.69 1.32 -8.14
N SER A 83 -9.68 0.63 -8.67
CA SER A 83 -9.51 0.58 -10.12
C SER A 83 -10.56 -0.27 -10.80
N GLU A 84 -11.23 -1.15 -10.05
CA GLU A 84 -12.34 -1.94 -10.60
C GLU A 84 -13.63 -1.16 -10.66
N LEU A 85 -13.71 -0.02 -10.00
CA LEU A 85 -14.89 0.82 -10.05
C LEU A 85 -14.84 1.72 -11.27
N ALA A 86 -16.03 2.12 -11.73
CA ALA A 86 -16.09 3.02 -12.88
C ALA A 86 -15.52 4.38 -12.52
N GLY A 87 -14.82 4.96 -13.46
CA GLY A 87 -14.13 6.21 -13.22
C GLY A 87 -14.94 7.45 -13.44
#